data_8421fbe99ce376c6e9e8a77cd675ef17
#
_entry.id   8421fbe99ce376c6e9e8a77cd675ef17
#
_cell.length_a   1.000
_cell.length_b   1.000
_cell.length_c   1.000
_cell.angle_alpha   90.00
_cell.angle_beta   90.00
_cell.angle_gamma   90.00
#
_symmetry.space_group_name_H-M   'P 1'
#
loop_
_entity.id
_entity.type
_entity.pdbx_description
1 polymer ?
#
loop_
_entity_poly.entity_id
_entity_poly.type
_entity_poly.pdbx_seq_one_letter_code
_entity_poly.pdbx_strand_id
1 'polypeptide(L)'
;KSANARDFAEYRKLNRVRLPRVLLIIDEFQVLFSEGRPVAEAAEQLLSQLLKQGRSFGIHILLATQTLKGINAQSIGSIITQLGCRIALACGQEDSAMILGGGNWAAADLRSPPEGIINNANGAKSGNVRFMIPFAGESEHRRALLTKLIERTSLSGAATKTKIFSGASLPEIPPLSEYQAVCDQEETLVLGERLTFEAAPLTLPLTRRSAFNVLFSGYNDQIHDGLLSAMLYSLSFADGFDEIIYFNARGVAPGGAF
;
A
#
# COMPACT_ATOMS: atom_id res chain seq x y z
N LYS A 1 -5.07 23.36 -7.71
CA LYS A 1 -4.66 24.68 -8.32
C LYS A 1 -5.78 25.72 -8.39
N SER A 2 -6.96 25.45 -7.89
CA SER A 2 -8.11 26.39 -7.95
C SER A 2 -8.26 27.30 -6.73
N ALA A 3 -7.44 27.16 -5.71
CA ALA A 3 -7.40 28.07 -4.57
C ALA A 3 -6.06 28.81 -4.58
N ASN A 4 -6.08 30.12 -4.46
CA ASN A 4 -4.90 31.02 -4.43
C ASN A 4 -4.05 30.84 -3.15
N ALA A 5 -3.78 29.58 -2.75
CA ALA A 5 -3.02 29.23 -1.56
C ALA A 5 -1.61 28.78 -1.94
N ARG A 6 -0.60 29.29 -1.25
CA ARG A 6 0.82 28.94 -1.47
C ARG A 6 1.16 27.56 -0.95
N ASP A 7 0.53 27.18 0.16
CA ASP A 7 0.76 25.89 0.82
C ASP A 7 -0.51 25.34 1.48
N PHE A 8 -0.41 24.13 2.03
CA PHE A 8 -1.50 23.44 2.70
C PHE A 8 -2.01 24.16 3.97
N ALA A 9 -1.13 24.85 4.69
CA ALA A 9 -1.52 25.57 5.91
C ALA A 9 -2.36 26.82 5.55
N GLU A 10 -1.96 27.54 4.52
CA GLU A 10 -2.71 28.67 3.99
C GLU A 10 -4.04 28.22 3.38
N TYR A 11 -4.04 27.13 2.63
CA TYR A 11 -5.27 26.53 2.08
C TYR A 11 -6.30 26.22 3.17
N ARG A 12 -5.87 25.61 4.28
CA ARG A 12 -6.75 25.30 5.42
C ARG A 12 -7.32 26.54 6.08
N LYS A 13 -6.54 27.61 6.16
CA LYS A 13 -7.00 28.91 6.73
C LYS A 13 -8.04 29.57 5.85
N LEU A 14 -7.78 29.63 4.53
CA LEU A 14 -8.64 30.30 3.57
C LEU A 14 -9.99 29.60 3.38
N ASN A 15 -10.00 28.27 3.29
CA ASN A 15 -11.20 27.53 2.94
C ASN A 15 -12.01 27.04 4.15
N ARG A 16 -11.55 27.27 5.39
CA ARG A 16 -12.17 26.79 6.63
C ARG A 16 -12.47 25.27 6.65
N VAL A 17 -11.87 24.53 5.71
CA VAL A 17 -12.07 23.09 5.55
C VAL A 17 -10.96 22.36 6.30
N ARG A 18 -11.34 21.40 7.14
CA ARG A 18 -10.39 20.49 7.79
C ARG A 18 -9.94 19.41 6.80
N LEU A 19 -9.05 19.74 5.87
CA LEU A 19 -8.35 18.69 5.13
C LEU A 19 -7.40 17.93 6.07
N PRO A 20 -7.46 16.61 6.11
CA PRO A 20 -6.52 15.81 6.88
C PRO A 20 -5.11 15.93 6.27
N ARG A 21 -4.09 15.79 7.12
CA ARG A 21 -2.74 15.53 6.65
C ARG A 21 -2.63 14.08 6.22
N VAL A 22 -1.81 13.81 5.23
CA VAL A 22 -1.49 12.45 4.78
C VAL A 22 -0.16 12.05 5.41
N LEU A 23 -0.13 10.89 6.07
CA LEU A 23 1.10 10.25 6.53
C LEU A 23 1.32 9.00 5.70
N LEU A 24 2.37 9.01 4.89
CA LEU A 24 2.85 7.84 4.16
C LEU A 24 3.91 7.14 5.01
N ILE A 25 3.65 5.90 5.40
CA ILE A 25 4.60 5.06 6.12
C ILE A 25 5.03 3.95 5.18
N ILE A 26 6.33 3.82 4.96
CA ILE A 26 6.92 2.73 4.17
C ILE A 26 7.89 2.00 5.08
N ASP A 27 7.49 0.82 5.51
CA ASP A 27 8.36 -0.09 6.25
C ASP A 27 9.16 -0.95 5.26
N GLU A 28 10.40 -1.27 5.61
CA GLU A 28 11.35 -1.99 4.76
C GLU A 28 11.48 -1.36 3.35
N PHE A 29 11.59 -0.01 3.31
CA PHE A 29 11.59 0.72 2.04
C PHE A 29 12.73 0.33 1.10
N GLN A 30 13.81 -0.28 1.61
CA GLN A 30 14.92 -0.77 0.79
C GLN A 30 14.48 -1.85 -0.21
N VAL A 31 13.39 -2.57 0.07
CA VAL A 31 12.83 -3.58 -0.85
C VAL A 31 12.49 -2.96 -2.21
N LEU A 32 12.02 -1.72 -2.24
CA LEU A 32 11.71 -1.00 -3.48
C LEU A 32 12.93 -0.84 -4.41
N PHE A 33 14.13 -0.91 -3.86
CA PHE A 33 15.38 -0.76 -4.59
C PHE A 33 16.06 -2.09 -4.93
N SER A 34 15.62 -3.19 -4.31
CA SER A 34 16.11 -4.55 -4.59
C SER A 34 15.32 -5.23 -5.71
N GLU A 35 14.15 -4.71 -6.03
CA GLU A 35 13.36 -5.15 -7.18
C GLU A 35 14.03 -4.75 -8.51
N GLY A 36 13.54 -5.26 -9.62
CA GLY A 36 14.11 -4.97 -10.94
C GLY A 36 14.28 -3.47 -11.22
N ARG A 37 15.27 -3.15 -12.06
CA ARG A 37 15.68 -1.77 -12.37
C ARG A 37 14.53 -0.77 -12.62
N PRO A 38 13.48 -1.11 -13.38
CA PRO A 38 12.36 -0.17 -13.60
C PRO A 38 11.62 0.23 -12.32
N VAL A 39 11.46 -0.69 -11.37
CA VAL A 39 10.79 -0.43 -10.09
C VAL A 39 11.66 0.47 -9.22
N ALA A 40 12.96 0.17 -9.13
CA ALA A 40 13.91 0.96 -8.35
C ALA A 40 14.02 2.40 -8.85
N GLU A 41 14.11 2.62 -10.16
CA GLU A 41 14.16 3.94 -10.77
C GLU A 41 12.86 4.74 -10.53
N ALA A 42 11.71 4.10 -10.68
CA ALA A 42 10.41 4.71 -10.39
C ALA A 42 10.27 5.08 -8.90
N ALA A 43 10.68 4.19 -8.00
CA ALA A 43 10.65 4.43 -6.56
C ALA A 43 11.56 5.62 -6.17
N GLU A 44 12.77 5.69 -6.69
CA GLU A 44 13.70 6.80 -6.45
C GLU A 44 13.09 8.14 -6.91
N GLN A 45 12.56 8.16 -8.12
CA GLN A 45 11.96 9.37 -8.69
C GLN A 45 10.75 9.85 -7.87
N LEU A 46 9.83 8.95 -7.54
CA LEU A 46 8.62 9.27 -6.79
C LEU A 46 8.93 9.68 -5.36
N LEU A 47 9.81 8.96 -4.66
CA LEU A 47 10.24 9.31 -3.30
C LEU A 47 10.95 10.67 -3.27
N SER A 48 11.87 10.92 -4.21
CA SER A 48 12.53 12.22 -4.32
C SER A 48 11.53 13.36 -4.53
N GLN A 49 10.54 13.17 -5.38
CA GLN A 49 9.50 14.16 -5.62
C GLN A 49 8.64 14.39 -4.37
N LEU A 50 8.21 13.32 -3.71
CA LEU A 50 7.40 13.39 -2.49
C LEU A 50 8.17 14.06 -1.34
N LEU A 51 9.43 13.74 -1.14
CA LEU A 51 10.28 14.33 -0.10
C LEU A 51 10.48 15.83 -0.33
N LYS A 52 10.67 16.27 -1.59
CA LYS A 52 10.86 17.68 -1.95
C LYS A 52 9.58 18.49 -1.84
N GLN A 53 8.46 17.96 -2.26
CA GLN A 53 7.22 18.72 -2.46
C GLN A 53 6.10 18.36 -1.48
N GLY A 54 6.10 17.13 -0.93
CA GLY A 54 4.99 16.60 -0.15
C GLY A 54 4.59 17.48 1.03
N ARG A 55 5.57 18.10 1.70
CA ARG A 55 5.32 18.99 2.85
C ARG A 55 4.40 20.16 2.49
N SER A 56 4.55 20.75 1.31
CA SER A 56 3.71 21.87 0.85
C SER A 56 2.27 21.43 0.58
N PHE A 57 2.04 20.15 0.35
CA PHE A 57 0.71 19.54 0.18
C PHE A 57 0.16 18.87 1.45
N GLY A 58 0.86 19.00 2.57
CA GLY A 58 0.45 18.35 3.83
C GLY A 58 0.72 16.85 3.89
N ILE A 59 1.62 16.34 3.05
CA ILE A 59 2.07 14.95 3.03
C ILE A 59 3.34 14.84 3.88
N HIS A 60 3.34 13.92 4.83
CA HIS A 60 4.49 13.55 5.65
C HIS A 60 4.90 12.13 5.32
N ILE A 61 6.20 11.86 5.33
CA ILE A 61 6.75 10.55 4.96
C ILE A 61 7.56 10.01 6.13
N LEU A 62 7.33 8.76 6.49
CA LEU A 62 8.11 7.98 7.42
C LEU A 62 8.66 6.77 6.68
N LEU A 63 9.98 6.68 6.58
CA LEU A 63 10.67 5.54 6.00
C LEU A 63 11.32 4.74 7.12
N ALA A 64 11.13 3.44 7.13
CA ALA A 64 11.76 2.52 8.06
C ALA A 64 12.51 1.42 7.30
N THR A 65 13.61 0.96 7.86
CA THR A 65 14.42 -0.12 7.31
C THR A 65 15.30 -0.72 8.39
N GLN A 66 15.61 -1.99 8.28
CA GLN A 66 16.58 -2.67 9.14
C GLN A 66 18.02 -2.45 8.65
N THR A 67 18.22 -2.23 7.37
CA THR A 67 19.53 -1.99 6.79
C THR A 67 19.42 -1.15 5.52
N LEU A 68 20.47 -0.38 5.25
CA LEU A 68 20.59 0.35 3.98
C LEU A 68 21.52 -0.37 2.98
N LYS A 69 22.00 -1.57 3.35
CA LYS A 69 22.84 -2.38 2.46
C LYS A 69 22.02 -2.85 1.26
N GLY A 70 22.64 -2.85 0.10
CA GLY A 70 21.99 -3.25 -1.16
C GLY A 70 21.32 -2.12 -1.94
N ILE A 71 21.15 -0.94 -1.35
CA ILE A 71 20.72 0.25 -2.08
C ILE A 71 21.94 0.95 -2.69
N ASN A 72 21.82 1.44 -3.92
CA ASN A 72 22.88 2.25 -4.54
C ASN A 72 23.18 3.48 -3.65
N ALA A 73 24.45 3.68 -3.33
CA ALA A 73 24.91 4.75 -2.44
C ALA A 73 24.48 6.15 -2.90
N GLN A 74 24.37 6.38 -4.21
CA GLN A 74 23.93 7.65 -4.77
C GLN A 74 22.42 7.88 -4.54
N SER A 75 21.61 6.86 -4.77
CA SER A 75 20.15 6.92 -4.56
C SER A 75 19.82 7.12 -3.09
N ILE A 76 20.44 6.34 -2.18
CA ILE A 76 20.20 6.49 -0.75
C ILE A 76 20.68 7.84 -0.22
N GLY A 77 21.84 8.34 -0.69
CA GLY A 77 22.36 9.65 -0.32
C GLY A 77 21.41 10.77 -0.69
N SER A 78 20.79 10.70 -1.86
CA SER A 78 19.80 11.70 -2.32
C SER A 78 18.54 11.71 -1.46
N ILE A 79 18.08 10.55 -1.00
CA ILE A 79 16.91 10.39 -0.13
C ILE A 79 17.23 10.90 1.29
N ILE A 80 18.32 10.41 1.90
CA ILE A 80 18.69 10.73 3.29
C ILE A 80 18.92 12.24 3.48
N THR A 81 19.55 12.91 2.50
CA THR A 81 19.79 14.35 2.60
C THR A 81 18.52 15.20 2.64
N GLN A 82 17.41 14.68 2.17
CA GLN A 82 16.12 15.35 2.20
C GLN A 82 15.31 15.07 3.50
N LEU A 83 15.77 14.10 4.31
CA LEU A 83 15.16 13.76 5.58
C LEU A 83 15.75 14.63 6.69
N GLY A 84 14.97 15.62 7.17
CA GLY A 84 15.40 16.54 8.22
C GLY A 84 15.44 15.90 9.60
N CYS A 85 14.60 14.91 9.87
CA CYS A 85 14.58 14.14 11.11
C CYS A 85 15.04 12.71 10.82
N ARG A 86 16.03 12.24 11.56
CA ARG A 86 16.60 10.90 11.41
C ARG A 86 16.62 10.21 12.75
N ILE A 87 16.20 8.95 12.77
CA ILE A 87 16.21 8.12 13.97
C ILE A 87 17.05 6.88 13.66
N ALA A 88 18.02 6.62 14.50
CA ALA A 88 18.82 5.41 14.43
C ALA A 88 18.69 4.60 15.72
N LEU A 89 18.44 3.32 15.58
CA LEU A 89 18.53 2.34 16.65
C LEU A 89 19.96 1.77 16.69
N ALA A 90 20.26 0.89 17.64
CA ALA A 90 21.55 0.21 17.69
C ALA A 90 21.83 -0.53 16.38
N CYS A 91 22.89 -0.14 15.68
CA CYS A 91 23.27 -0.65 14.37
C CYS A 91 24.79 -0.60 14.18
N GLY A 92 25.28 -1.15 13.07
CA GLY A 92 26.70 -1.08 12.71
C GLY A 92 27.16 0.34 12.40
N GLN A 93 28.48 0.56 12.43
CA GLN A 93 29.07 1.88 12.15
C GLN A 93 28.72 2.40 10.76
N GLU A 94 28.68 1.53 9.75
CA GLU A 94 28.31 1.90 8.39
C GLU A 94 26.88 2.40 8.28
N ASP A 95 25.91 1.64 8.85
CA ASP A 95 24.51 2.04 8.86
C ASP A 95 24.31 3.32 9.69
N SER A 96 25.00 3.44 10.85
CA SER A 96 24.99 4.67 11.65
C SER A 96 25.43 5.89 10.84
N ALA A 97 26.56 5.77 10.11
CA ALA A 97 27.07 6.84 9.27
C ALA A 97 26.14 7.16 8.09
N MET A 98 25.49 6.16 7.50
CA MET A 98 24.53 6.37 6.43
C MET A 98 23.26 7.08 6.93
N ILE A 99 22.72 6.66 8.06
CA ILE A 99 21.45 7.22 8.60
C ILE A 99 21.71 8.61 9.20
N LEU A 100 22.63 8.72 10.14
CA LEU A 100 22.87 9.96 10.88
C LEU A 100 23.70 10.99 10.11
N GLY A 101 24.54 10.53 9.19
CA GLY A 101 25.41 11.40 8.38
C GLY A 101 26.88 11.00 8.49
N GLY A 102 27.67 11.37 7.51
CA GLY A 102 29.08 10.98 7.40
C GLY A 102 29.88 11.25 8.66
N GLY A 103 30.54 10.20 9.19
CA GLY A 103 31.32 10.27 10.41
C GLY A 103 30.53 10.29 11.71
N ASN A 104 29.21 10.18 11.68
CA ASN A 104 28.38 10.09 12.87
C ASN A 104 28.07 8.61 13.21
N TRP A 105 28.91 7.99 13.99
CA TRP A 105 28.85 6.58 14.38
C TRP A 105 28.14 6.33 15.71
N ALA A 106 27.48 7.35 16.26
CA ALA A 106 26.94 7.30 17.61
C ALA A 106 25.88 6.20 17.82
N ALA A 107 25.21 5.74 16.78
CA ALA A 107 24.27 4.64 16.91
C ALA A 107 24.94 3.26 17.09
N ALA A 108 26.21 3.13 16.72
CA ALA A 108 26.99 1.92 16.98
C ALA A 108 27.37 1.75 18.47
N ASP A 109 27.34 2.85 19.23
CA ASP A 109 27.65 2.87 20.66
C ASP A 109 26.38 2.68 21.53
N LEU A 110 25.20 2.52 20.92
CA LEU A 110 23.97 2.27 21.64
C LEU A 110 23.92 0.85 22.18
N ARG A 111 23.37 0.72 23.38
CA ARG A 111 23.02 -0.58 23.93
C ARG A 111 21.79 -1.12 23.21
N SER A 112 21.86 -2.35 22.75
CA SER A 112 20.73 -3.01 22.10
C SER A 112 19.56 -3.08 23.08
N PRO A 113 18.34 -3.05 22.52
CA PRO A 113 17.24 -2.24 22.99
C PRO A 113 17.29 -1.93 24.49
N PRO A 114 16.75 -0.79 24.95
CA PRO A 114 15.76 0.06 24.30
C PRO A 114 16.26 1.44 23.85
N GLU A 115 17.55 1.60 23.54
CA GLU A 115 18.12 2.91 23.22
C GLU A 115 17.99 3.29 21.74
N GLY A 116 17.80 4.57 21.46
CA GLY A 116 17.81 5.16 20.14
C GLY A 116 18.43 6.55 20.14
N ILE A 117 18.78 7.03 18.94
CA ILE A 117 19.22 8.40 18.70
C ILE A 117 18.24 9.05 17.73
N ILE A 118 17.77 10.24 18.07
CA ILE A 118 17.08 11.15 17.14
C ILE A 118 18.02 12.31 16.80
N ASN A 119 18.06 12.67 15.52
CA ASN A 119 18.85 13.79 15.02
C ASN A 119 17.98 14.66 14.11
N ASN A 120 17.78 15.92 14.51
CA ASN A 120 17.01 16.92 13.76
C ASN A 120 17.91 18.02 13.16
N ALA A 121 19.23 17.81 13.19
CA ALA A 121 20.24 18.77 12.74
C ALA A 121 20.98 18.29 11.49
N ASN A 122 20.27 17.66 10.56
CA ASN A 122 20.80 17.16 9.30
C ASN A 122 22.05 16.25 9.45
N GLY A 123 22.12 15.53 10.56
CA GLY A 123 23.21 14.59 10.83
C GLY A 123 24.41 15.16 11.60
N ALA A 124 24.42 16.46 11.95
CA ALA A 124 25.46 17.01 12.81
C ALA A 124 25.51 16.28 14.15
N LYS A 125 26.70 15.85 14.61
CA LYS A 125 26.89 15.10 15.87
C LYS A 125 26.31 15.84 17.08
N SER A 126 26.41 17.16 17.11
CA SER A 126 25.86 18.00 18.18
C SER A 126 24.33 17.98 18.26
N GLY A 127 23.65 17.54 17.21
CA GLY A 127 22.20 17.38 17.16
C GLY A 127 21.70 16.00 17.59
N ASN A 128 22.59 15.10 18.03
CA ASN A 128 22.20 13.78 18.52
C ASN A 128 21.56 13.88 19.91
N VAL A 129 20.35 13.37 20.02
CA VAL A 129 19.66 13.20 21.31
C VAL A 129 19.39 11.72 21.52
N ARG A 130 19.98 11.15 22.58
CA ARG A 130 19.68 9.77 23.00
C ARG A 130 18.32 9.73 23.69
N PHE A 131 17.57 8.69 23.44
CA PHE A 131 16.29 8.46 24.09
C PHE A 131 16.06 6.97 24.36
N MET A 132 15.15 6.69 25.25
CA MET A 132 14.71 5.34 25.57
C MET A 132 13.41 5.04 24.82
N ILE A 133 13.38 3.91 24.14
CA ILE A 133 12.18 3.48 23.41
C ILE A 133 11.23 2.82 24.41
N PRO A 134 9.96 3.26 24.50
CA PRO A 134 9.00 2.65 25.40
C PRO A 134 8.67 1.22 24.95
N PHE A 135 8.60 0.31 25.89
CA PHE A 135 8.15 -1.05 25.61
C PHE A 135 6.63 -1.08 25.39
N ALA A 136 6.20 -1.52 24.22
CA ALA A 136 4.78 -1.58 23.89
C ALA A 136 4.02 -2.74 24.58
N GLY A 137 4.67 -3.49 25.45
CA GLY A 137 4.09 -4.65 26.12
C GLY A 137 4.02 -5.90 25.27
N GLU A 138 3.49 -6.96 25.84
CA GLU A 138 3.21 -8.22 25.15
C GLU A 138 2.00 -8.09 24.20
N SER A 139 1.73 -9.14 23.43
CA SER A 139 0.70 -9.14 22.39
C SER A 139 -0.69 -8.73 22.89
N GLU A 140 -1.04 -9.14 24.11
CA GLU A 140 -2.33 -8.80 24.75
C GLU A 140 -2.43 -7.30 25.08
N HIS A 141 -1.38 -6.74 25.66
CA HIS A 141 -1.33 -5.30 25.96
C HIS A 141 -1.39 -4.45 24.70
N ARG A 142 -0.68 -4.87 23.63
CA ARG A 142 -0.75 -4.19 22.31
C ARG A 142 -2.15 -4.25 21.72
N ARG A 143 -2.84 -5.40 21.82
CA ARG A 143 -4.24 -5.52 21.37
C ARG A 143 -5.15 -4.55 22.14
N ALA A 144 -5.02 -4.48 23.45
CA ALA A 144 -5.81 -3.56 24.28
C ALA A 144 -5.58 -2.09 23.90
N LEU A 145 -4.33 -1.71 23.59
CA LEU A 145 -4.02 -0.35 23.08
C LEU A 145 -4.65 -0.09 21.72
N LEU A 146 -4.56 -1.05 20.79
CA LEU A 146 -5.17 -0.93 19.46
C LEU A 146 -6.70 -0.82 19.55
N THR A 147 -7.35 -1.62 20.41
CA THR A 147 -8.79 -1.53 20.64
C THR A 147 -9.19 -0.13 21.11
N LYS A 148 -8.48 0.42 22.10
CA LYS A 148 -8.74 1.80 22.57
C LYS A 148 -8.56 2.85 21.48
N LEU A 149 -7.57 2.67 20.59
CA LEU A 149 -7.36 3.57 19.45
C LEU A 149 -8.51 3.48 18.44
N ILE A 150 -8.98 2.28 18.14
CA ILE A 150 -10.13 2.04 17.24
C ILE A 150 -11.40 2.67 17.82
N GLU A 151 -11.70 2.45 19.10
CA GLU A 151 -12.83 3.06 19.81
C GLU A 151 -12.78 4.59 19.73
N ARG A 152 -11.62 5.18 20.01
CA ARG A 152 -11.42 6.63 19.94
C ARG A 152 -11.63 7.18 18.52
N THR A 153 -11.18 6.45 17.51
CA THR A 153 -11.35 6.84 16.10
C THR A 153 -12.82 6.76 15.70
N SER A 154 -13.54 5.72 16.12
CA SER A 154 -14.97 5.55 15.86
C SER A 154 -15.81 6.66 16.50
N LEU A 155 -15.49 7.06 17.74
CA LEU A 155 -16.15 8.17 18.44
C LEU A 155 -15.91 9.53 17.76
N SER A 156 -14.82 9.70 17.03
CA SER A 156 -14.52 10.95 16.31
C SER A 156 -15.33 11.16 15.02
N GLY A 157 -16.17 10.19 14.62
CA GLY A 157 -16.92 10.22 13.37
C GLY A 157 -16.06 10.16 12.10
N ALA A 158 -14.78 9.93 12.24
CA ALA A 158 -13.80 9.86 11.16
C ALA A 158 -13.61 8.42 10.63
N ALA A 159 -14.62 7.57 10.77
CA ALA A 159 -14.57 6.20 10.27
C ALA A 159 -14.54 6.18 8.74
N THR A 160 -13.36 6.39 8.17
CA THR A 160 -13.09 6.06 6.78
C THR A 160 -12.94 4.53 6.68
N LYS A 161 -13.62 3.91 5.70
CA LYS A 161 -13.41 2.49 5.40
C LYS A 161 -11.90 2.26 5.18
N THR A 162 -11.27 1.48 6.05
CA THR A 162 -9.89 1.07 5.85
C THR A 162 -9.84 0.16 4.63
N LYS A 163 -9.05 0.54 3.64
CA LYS A 163 -8.77 -0.32 2.50
C LYS A 163 -7.50 -1.12 2.81
N ILE A 164 -7.61 -2.44 2.74
CA ILE A 164 -6.48 -3.35 2.89
C ILE A 164 -6.24 -3.98 1.53
N PHE A 165 -5.03 -3.81 1.02
CA PHE A 165 -4.54 -4.52 -0.16
C PHE A 165 -3.50 -5.54 0.27
N SER A 166 -3.74 -6.80 -0.09
CA SER A 166 -2.76 -7.87 0.10
C SER A 166 -2.54 -8.56 -1.24
N GLY A 167 -1.34 -8.45 -1.79
CA GLY A 167 -0.98 -9.10 -3.05
C GLY A 167 -0.98 -10.64 -3.00
N ALA A 168 -1.07 -11.21 -1.81
CA ALA A 168 -1.09 -12.66 -1.58
C ALA A 168 -2.50 -13.22 -1.29
N SER A 169 -3.48 -12.36 -1.04
CA SER A 169 -4.87 -12.80 -0.80
C SER A 169 -5.60 -12.99 -2.13
N LEU A 170 -6.32 -14.10 -2.24
CA LEU A 170 -7.27 -14.28 -3.33
C LEU A 170 -8.47 -13.37 -3.07
N PRO A 171 -8.95 -12.63 -4.07
CA PRO A 171 -10.17 -11.85 -3.93
C PRO A 171 -11.36 -12.79 -3.72
N GLU A 172 -12.25 -12.39 -2.80
CA GLU A 172 -13.53 -13.07 -2.62
C GLU A 172 -14.53 -12.54 -3.66
N ILE A 173 -15.49 -13.38 -4.05
CA ILE A 173 -16.60 -12.93 -4.89
C ILE A 173 -17.38 -11.88 -4.11
N PRO A 174 -17.52 -10.63 -4.62
CA PRO A 174 -18.20 -9.56 -3.89
C PRO A 174 -19.66 -9.89 -3.61
N PRO A 175 -20.28 -9.23 -2.62
CA PRO A 175 -21.71 -9.34 -2.39
C PRO A 175 -22.55 -8.98 -3.63
N LEU A 176 -23.71 -9.59 -3.75
CA LEU A 176 -24.64 -9.44 -4.88
C LEU A 176 -24.88 -7.97 -5.30
N SER A 177 -25.06 -7.09 -4.33
CA SER A 177 -25.31 -5.66 -4.57
C SER A 177 -24.15 -4.92 -5.22
N GLU A 178 -22.91 -5.33 -4.93
CA GLU A 178 -21.71 -4.74 -5.53
C GLU A 178 -21.50 -5.26 -6.96
N TYR A 179 -21.84 -6.52 -7.20
CA TYR A 179 -21.79 -7.14 -8.53
C TYR A 179 -22.81 -6.52 -9.48
N GLN A 180 -24.04 -6.37 -9.01
CA GLN A 180 -25.14 -5.77 -9.74
C GLN A 180 -24.79 -4.37 -10.23
N ALA A 181 -24.20 -3.54 -9.36
CA ALA A 181 -23.78 -2.18 -9.72
C ALA A 181 -22.71 -2.13 -10.84
N VAL A 182 -21.90 -3.19 -10.99
CA VAL A 182 -20.87 -3.30 -12.04
C VAL A 182 -21.47 -3.84 -13.35
N CYS A 183 -22.46 -4.73 -13.27
CA CYS A 183 -23.07 -5.42 -14.40
C CYS A 183 -24.23 -4.67 -15.03
N ASP A 184 -24.87 -3.73 -14.31
CA ASP A 184 -26.10 -3.00 -14.73
C ASP A 184 -25.92 -2.11 -15.97
N GLN A 185 -24.71 -1.88 -16.46
CA GLN A 185 -24.51 -0.93 -17.55
C GLN A 185 -24.30 -1.55 -18.93
N GLU A 186 -23.87 -2.81 -19.01
CA GLU A 186 -23.67 -3.56 -20.29
C GLU A 186 -23.54 -5.07 -19.97
N GLU A 187 -23.76 -5.93 -20.98
CA GLU A 187 -23.45 -7.36 -20.92
C GLU A 187 -21.95 -7.55 -20.61
N THR A 188 -21.64 -7.67 -19.31
CA THR A 188 -20.25 -7.58 -18.83
C THR A 188 -19.89 -8.78 -17.97
N LEU A 189 -18.78 -9.44 -18.31
CA LEU A 189 -18.17 -10.45 -17.46
C LEU A 189 -17.27 -9.78 -16.42
N VAL A 190 -17.39 -10.18 -15.18
CA VAL A 190 -16.43 -9.83 -14.13
C VAL A 190 -15.43 -10.99 -14.00
N LEU A 191 -14.16 -10.68 -14.20
CA LEU A 191 -13.08 -11.68 -14.20
C LEU A 191 -12.38 -11.77 -12.83
N GLY A 192 -12.57 -10.77 -11.97
CA GLY A 192 -11.91 -10.64 -10.68
C GLY A 192 -11.59 -9.19 -10.36
N GLU A 193 -10.57 -8.95 -9.59
CA GLU A 193 -10.10 -7.62 -9.21
C GLU A 193 -8.78 -7.27 -9.90
N ARG A 194 -8.60 -6.01 -10.25
CA ARG A 194 -7.33 -5.50 -10.75
C ARG A 194 -6.30 -5.52 -9.63
N LEU A 195 -5.07 -5.94 -9.95
CA LEU A 195 -3.95 -5.93 -9.02
C LEU A 195 -3.44 -4.49 -8.82
N THR A 196 -4.32 -3.64 -8.29
CA THR A 196 -4.05 -2.23 -7.98
C THR A 196 -4.53 -1.93 -6.56
N PHE A 197 -4.00 -0.87 -5.95
CA PHE A 197 -4.42 -0.45 -4.60
C PHE A 197 -5.93 -0.18 -4.48
N GLU A 198 -6.58 0.19 -5.58
CA GLU A 198 -8.02 0.45 -5.62
C GLU A 198 -8.85 -0.83 -5.64
N ALA A 199 -8.22 -1.99 -5.98
CA ALA A 199 -8.89 -3.29 -6.12
C ALA A 199 -10.19 -3.18 -6.95
N ALA A 200 -10.12 -2.40 -8.05
CA ALA A 200 -11.28 -2.20 -8.91
C ALA A 200 -11.61 -3.48 -9.67
N PRO A 201 -12.90 -3.79 -9.91
CA PRO A 201 -13.28 -4.95 -10.69
C PRO A 201 -12.62 -4.95 -12.08
N LEU A 202 -12.09 -6.09 -12.48
CA LEU A 202 -11.64 -6.33 -13.85
C LEU A 202 -12.82 -6.86 -14.66
N THR A 203 -13.31 -6.04 -15.56
CA THR A 203 -14.49 -6.35 -16.37
C THR A 203 -14.13 -6.55 -17.83
N LEU A 204 -14.89 -7.40 -18.51
CA LEU A 204 -14.81 -7.65 -19.93
C LEU A 204 -16.21 -7.49 -20.54
N PRO A 205 -16.49 -6.42 -21.30
CA PRO A 205 -17.78 -6.25 -21.94
C PRO A 205 -17.94 -7.26 -23.09
N LEU A 206 -19.09 -7.94 -23.14
CA LEU A 206 -19.44 -8.84 -24.22
C LEU A 206 -20.08 -8.03 -25.35
N THR A 207 -19.30 -7.72 -26.37
CA THR A 207 -19.77 -6.92 -27.50
C THR A 207 -20.13 -7.81 -28.68
N ARG A 208 -21.23 -7.51 -29.42
CA ARG A 208 -21.64 -8.21 -30.63
C ARG A 208 -20.75 -7.86 -31.84
N ARG A 209 -19.43 -7.87 -31.62
CA ARG A 209 -18.47 -7.64 -32.71
C ARG A 209 -17.94 -8.99 -33.22
N SER A 210 -17.67 -9.07 -34.51
CA SER A 210 -17.00 -10.25 -35.09
C SER A 210 -15.65 -10.50 -34.40
N ALA A 211 -15.33 -11.76 -34.15
CA ALA A 211 -14.11 -12.22 -33.50
C ALA A 211 -13.98 -11.86 -32.01
N PHE A 212 -15.07 -11.56 -31.30
CA PHE A 212 -15.06 -11.36 -29.87
C PHE A 212 -15.29 -12.70 -29.15
N ASN A 213 -14.30 -13.58 -29.22
CA ASN A 213 -14.27 -14.82 -28.47
C ASN A 213 -13.19 -14.77 -27.42
N VAL A 214 -13.44 -15.33 -26.25
CA VAL A 214 -12.51 -15.30 -25.13
C VAL A 214 -11.98 -16.69 -24.89
N LEU A 215 -10.66 -16.83 -24.84
CA LEU A 215 -9.97 -18.07 -24.52
C LEU A 215 -9.23 -17.89 -23.19
N PHE A 216 -9.52 -18.74 -22.22
CA PHE A 216 -8.76 -18.86 -20.98
C PHE A 216 -7.90 -20.11 -21.04
N SER A 217 -6.64 -19.99 -20.67
CA SER A 217 -5.70 -21.10 -20.58
C SER A 217 -4.94 -21.04 -19.26
N GLY A 218 -4.88 -22.14 -18.55
CA GLY A 218 -4.17 -22.29 -17.28
C GLY A 218 -4.17 -23.73 -16.82
N TYR A 219 -3.36 -24.05 -15.83
CA TYR A 219 -3.21 -25.41 -15.29
C TYR A 219 -3.54 -25.53 -13.80
N ASN A 220 -4.11 -24.50 -13.19
CA ASN A 220 -4.58 -24.54 -11.80
C ASN A 220 -6.10 -24.64 -11.76
N ASP A 221 -6.61 -25.79 -11.34
CA ASP A 221 -8.05 -26.08 -11.36
C ASP A 221 -8.84 -25.17 -10.43
N GLN A 222 -8.33 -24.83 -9.24
CA GLN A 222 -9.02 -23.92 -8.31
C GLN A 222 -9.18 -22.51 -8.88
N ILE A 223 -8.14 -22.00 -9.54
CA ILE A 223 -8.19 -20.68 -10.18
C ILE A 223 -9.13 -20.69 -11.38
N HIS A 224 -9.11 -21.79 -12.15
CA HIS A 224 -10.03 -21.96 -13.28
C HIS A 224 -11.49 -21.98 -12.80
N ASP A 225 -11.80 -22.75 -11.77
CA ASP A 225 -13.16 -22.86 -11.24
C ASP A 225 -13.63 -21.55 -10.61
N GLY A 226 -12.73 -20.82 -9.92
CA GLY A 226 -12.99 -19.49 -9.41
C GLY A 226 -13.32 -18.47 -10.50
N LEU A 227 -12.52 -18.46 -11.58
CA LEU A 227 -12.77 -17.58 -12.73
C LEU A 227 -14.08 -17.92 -13.42
N LEU A 228 -14.34 -19.19 -13.68
CA LEU A 228 -15.58 -19.65 -14.31
C LEU A 228 -16.79 -19.30 -13.45
N SER A 229 -16.72 -19.51 -12.14
CA SER A 229 -17.78 -19.15 -11.19
C SER A 229 -18.06 -17.65 -11.21
N ALA A 230 -17.03 -16.81 -11.19
CA ALA A 230 -17.17 -15.36 -11.27
C ALA A 230 -17.83 -14.90 -12.57
N MET A 231 -17.47 -15.53 -13.69
CA MET A 231 -18.06 -15.26 -15.00
C MET A 231 -19.53 -15.68 -15.07
N LEU A 232 -19.86 -16.91 -14.67
CA LEU A 232 -21.24 -17.40 -14.65
C LEU A 232 -22.11 -16.58 -13.72
N TYR A 233 -21.57 -16.19 -12.57
CA TYR A 233 -22.25 -15.32 -11.62
C TYR A 233 -22.54 -13.93 -12.22
N SER A 234 -21.59 -13.34 -12.94
CA SER A 234 -21.82 -12.06 -13.61
C SER A 234 -22.85 -12.17 -14.76
N LEU A 235 -22.85 -13.27 -15.49
CA LEU A 235 -23.85 -13.51 -16.56
C LEU A 235 -25.26 -13.68 -16.01
N SER A 236 -25.44 -14.11 -14.75
CA SER A 236 -26.77 -14.24 -14.15
C SER A 236 -27.49 -12.89 -13.96
N PHE A 237 -26.77 -11.76 -14.07
CA PHE A 237 -27.33 -10.40 -14.03
C PHE A 237 -27.45 -9.75 -15.39
N ALA A 238 -26.98 -10.40 -16.45
CA ALA A 238 -27.04 -9.86 -17.80
C ALA A 238 -28.39 -10.21 -18.45
N ASP A 239 -29.17 -9.20 -18.77
CA ASP A 239 -30.50 -9.36 -19.41
C ASP A 239 -30.42 -9.68 -20.92
N GLY A 240 -29.20 -9.71 -21.49
CA GLY A 240 -29.00 -9.85 -22.93
C GLY A 240 -28.87 -11.29 -23.45
N PHE A 241 -28.96 -12.30 -22.58
CA PHE A 241 -28.82 -13.71 -22.96
C PHE A 241 -30.10 -14.49 -22.68
N ASP A 242 -30.67 -15.08 -23.73
CA ASP A 242 -31.81 -16.00 -23.64
C ASP A 242 -31.40 -17.36 -23.06
N GLU A 243 -30.15 -17.76 -23.27
CA GLU A 243 -29.63 -19.05 -22.83
C GLU A 243 -28.11 -19.00 -22.60
N ILE A 244 -27.66 -19.66 -21.54
CA ILE A 244 -26.23 -19.90 -21.25
C ILE A 244 -25.97 -21.39 -21.35
N ILE A 245 -25.17 -21.79 -22.32
CA ILE A 245 -24.81 -23.19 -22.52
C ILE A 245 -23.38 -23.40 -21.97
N TYR A 246 -23.28 -24.24 -20.95
CA TYR A 246 -22.00 -24.63 -20.36
C TYR A 246 -21.67 -26.08 -20.74
N PHE A 247 -20.59 -26.28 -21.50
CA PHE A 247 -20.10 -27.57 -21.86
C PHE A 247 -18.84 -27.94 -21.08
N ASN A 248 -18.94 -28.89 -20.16
CA ASN A 248 -17.82 -29.38 -19.37
C ASN A 248 -17.29 -30.70 -19.90
N ALA A 249 -16.10 -30.68 -20.49
CA ALA A 249 -15.42 -31.87 -21.04
C ALA A 249 -14.56 -32.64 -20.02
N ARG A 250 -14.45 -32.13 -18.77
CA ARG A 250 -13.57 -32.73 -17.74
C ARG A 250 -14.15 -33.95 -17.05
N GLY A 251 -15.24 -34.49 -17.40
CA GLY A 251 -15.86 -35.61 -16.72
C GLY A 251 -16.14 -35.28 -15.24
N VAL A 252 -17.39 -35.07 -14.90
CA VAL A 252 -17.82 -34.85 -13.51
C VAL A 252 -17.65 -36.14 -12.74
N ALA A 253 -16.85 -36.14 -11.67
CA ALA A 253 -16.86 -37.24 -10.73
C ALA A 253 -18.29 -37.40 -10.15
N PRO A 254 -18.83 -38.63 -10.07
CA PRO A 254 -20.17 -38.84 -9.52
C PRO A 254 -20.27 -38.28 -8.11
N GLY A 255 -21.11 -37.28 -7.90
CA GLY A 255 -21.34 -36.66 -6.59
C GLY A 255 -20.73 -35.29 -6.36
N GLY A 256 -20.04 -34.68 -7.32
CA GLY A 256 -19.58 -33.27 -7.25
C GLY A 256 -20.77 -32.34 -7.52
N ALA A 257 -21.19 -31.62 -6.51
CA ALA A 257 -22.05 -30.45 -6.70
C ALA A 257 -21.19 -29.30 -7.28
N PHE A 258 -21.76 -28.52 -8.22
CA PHE A 258 -21.19 -27.26 -8.67
C PHE A 258 -21.14 -26.27 -7.52
#